data_8dbbd81fb8eb575ba366925b15698bba
#
_entry.id   8dbbd81fb8eb575ba366925b15698bba
#
_cell.length_a   1.000
_cell.length_b   1.000
_cell.length_c   1.000
_cell.angle_alpha   90.00
_cell.angle_beta   90.00
_cell.angle_gamma   90.00
#
_symmetry.space_group_name_H-M   'P 1'
#
loop_
_entity.id
_entity.type
_entity.pdbx_description
1 polymer ?
#
loop_
_entity_poly.entity_id
_entity_poly.type
_entity_poly.pdbx_seq_one_letter_code
_entity_poly.pdbx_strand_id
1 'polypeptide(L)'
;MRAARIDANLAPGYAIKDAIEFMKDASKRVLPPTVQNDLSGQSREFRDSSGSIYLTFVLALAFIYLVLSAQFESFVDPFVIMLTVPLSMTGALLALWLTGGSLNVYSQIGLITLVGLITKHGILIVEFANQLQERGMTLREAVIESATLRLRPILMTTGAMVLGAIPLALARGAGSESRQVIGWVIVGGMSLGTVLTLFVVPTFYTIFARNHQHARDEAGVSQPHAGVAAAD
;
A
#
# COMPACT_ATOMS: atom_id res chain seq x y z
N MET A 1 -29.08 -24.33 26.32
CA MET A 1 -29.77 -23.68 25.21
C MET A 1 -29.65 -24.55 23.97
N ARG A 2 -30.71 -24.73 23.20
CA ARG A 2 -30.64 -25.41 21.91
C ARG A 2 -30.27 -24.38 20.86
N ALA A 3 -29.23 -24.63 20.06
CA ALA A 3 -28.79 -23.76 18.97
C ALA A 3 -28.84 -24.55 17.65
N ALA A 4 -29.33 -23.90 16.58
CA ALA A 4 -29.23 -24.39 15.24
C ALA A 4 -28.20 -23.55 14.46
N ARG A 5 -27.33 -24.20 13.72
CA ARG A 5 -26.36 -23.55 12.87
C ARG A 5 -26.76 -23.70 11.40
N ILE A 6 -26.75 -22.61 10.67
CA ILE A 6 -27.01 -22.58 9.23
C ILE A 6 -25.72 -22.16 8.55
N ASP A 7 -25.16 -23.03 7.72
CA ASP A 7 -24.00 -22.75 6.90
C ASP A 7 -24.44 -22.60 5.44
N ALA A 8 -23.99 -21.55 4.77
CA ALA A 8 -24.29 -21.29 3.37
C ALA A 8 -23.07 -20.75 2.65
N ASN A 9 -22.92 -21.08 1.36
CA ASN A 9 -21.93 -20.51 0.49
C ASN A 9 -22.53 -19.37 -0.33
N LEU A 10 -21.73 -18.35 -0.58
CA LEU A 10 -22.13 -17.23 -1.43
C LEU A 10 -22.21 -17.66 -2.91
N ALA A 11 -23.28 -17.26 -3.58
CA ALA A 11 -23.34 -17.37 -5.03
C ALA A 11 -22.37 -16.37 -5.70
N PRO A 12 -21.82 -16.71 -6.89
CA PRO A 12 -20.97 -15.78 -7.62
C PRO A 12 -21.65 -14.43 -7.83
N GLY A 13 -20.94 -13.34 -7.54
CA GLY A 13 -21.43 -11.97 -7.72
C GLY A 13 -22.09 -11.34 -6.48
N TYR A 14 -22.25 -12.05 -5.38
CA TYR A 14 -22.77 -11.49 -4.12
C TYR A 14 -21.67 -11.26 -3.10
N ALA A 15 -21.75 -10.15 -2.35
CA ALA A 15 -20.83 -9.88 -1.27
C ALA A 15 -21.31 -10.47 0.07
N ILE A 16 -20.37 -10.78 0.97
CA ILE A 16 -20.68 -11.24 2.35
C ILE A 16 -21.66 -10.28 3.06
N LYS A 17 -21.53 -8.98 2.82
CA LYS A 17 -22.41 -7.96 3.38
C LYS A 17 -23.88 -8.20 3.00
N ASP A 18 -24.13 -8.43 1.71
CA ASP A 18 -25.50 -8.62 1.19
C ASP A 18 -26.13 -9.88 1.78
N ALA A 19 -25.35 -10.96 1.93
CA ALA A 19 -25.82 -12.19 2.56
C ALA A 19 -26.14 -12.00 4.04
N ILE A 20 -25.31 -11.29 4.79
CA ILE A 20 -25.56 -11.00 6.22
C ILE A 20 -26.83 -10.15 6.37
N GLU A 21 -27.01 -9.15 5.52
CA GLU A 21 -28.17 -8.27 5.55
C GLU A 21 -29.45 -9.03 5.23
N PHE A 22 -29.42 -9.88 4.18
CA PHE A 22 -30.52 -10.77 3.81
C PHE A 22 -30.86 -11.75 4.95
N MET A 23 -29.87 -12.43 5.54
CA MET A 23 -30.10 -13.36 6.64
C MET A 23 -30.66 -12.67 7.89
N LYS A 24 -30.20 -11.47 8.18
CA LYS A 24 -30.72 -10.64 9.29
C LYS A 24 -32.19 -10.25 9.08
N ASP A 25 -32.55 -9.90 7.87
CA ASP A 25 -33.91 -9.55 7.50
C ASP A 25 -34.84 -10.78 7.49
N ALA A 26 -34.37 -11.88 6.92
CA ALA A 26 -35.12 -13.14 6.93
C ALA A 26 -35.35 -13.63 8.37
N SER A 27 -34.34 -13.56 9.21
CA SER A 27 -34.47 -13.96 10.62
C SER A 27 -35.50 -13.11 11.38
N LYS A 28 -35.56 -11.79 11.15
CA LYS A 28 -36.56 -10.92 11.78
C LYS A 28 -37.99 -11.23 11.33
N ARG A 29 -38.17 -11.75 10.11
CA ARG A 29 -39.50 -12.08 9.58
C ARG A 29 -40.00 -13.44 10.04
N VAL A 30 -39.11 -14.41 10.21
CA VAL A 30 -39.45 -15.83 10.43
C VAL A 30 -39.34 -16.26 11.89
N LEU A 31 -38.38 -15.67 12.64
CA LEU A 31 -38.09 -16.11 13.99
C LEU A 31 -38.85 -15.26 15.05
N PRO A 32 -39.37 -15.91 16.10
CA PRO A 32 -39.96 -15.19 17.22
C PRO A 32 -38.94 -14.33 17.96
N PRO A 33 -39.34 -13.24 18.64
CA PRO A 33 -38.42 -12.29 19.29
C PRO A 33 -37.60 -12.87 20.45
N THR A 34 -37.94 -14.07 20.88
CA THR A 34 -37.19 -14.82 21.92
C THR A 34 -35.92 -15.51 21.41
N VAL A 35 -35.75 -15.63 20.07
CA VAL A 35 -34.58 -16.27 19.47
C VAL A 35 -33.49 -15.23 19.19
N GLN A 36 -32.33 -15.46 19.79
CA GLN A 36 -31.14 -14.65 19.52
C GLN A 36 -30.38 -15.21 18.34
N ASN A 37 -30.05 -14.32 17.37
CA ASN A 37 -29.22 -14.65 16.25
C ASN A 37 -27.81 -14.13 16.47
N ASP A 38 -26.83 -14.97 16.25
CA ASP A 38 -25.42 -14.57 16.20
C ASP A 38 -24.75 -15.10 14.94
N LEU A 39 -23.75 -14.38 14.49
CA LEU A 39 -22.92 -14.77 13.34
C LEU A 39 -21.74 -15.62 13.80
N SER A 40 -21.30 -16.57 12.99
CA SER A 40 -20.12 -17.38 13.27
C SER A 40 -19.15 -17.38 12.08
N GLY A 41 -17.86 -17.66 12.34
CA GLY A 41 -16.84 -17.73 11.31
C GLY A 41 -16.59 -16.39 10.60
N GLN A 42 -16.38 -16.43 9.31
CA GLN A 42 -16.05 -15.24 8.49
C GLN A 42 -17.10 -14.12 8.56
N SER A 43 -18.37 -14.47 8.70
CA SER A 43 -19.45 -13.48 8.80
C SER A 43 -19.37 -12.67 10.10
N ARG A 44 -18.97 -13.31 11.20
CA ARG A 44 -18.73 -12.62 12.47
C ARG A 44 -17.50 -11.73 12.40
N GLU A 45 -16.40 -12.25 11.88
CA GLU A 45 -15.16 -11.49 11.68
C GLU A 45 -15.40 -10.27 10.81
N PHE A 46 -16.17 -10.42 9.73
CA PHE A 46 -16.53 -9.30 8.85
C PHE A 46 -17.33 -8.22 9.59
N ARG A 47 -18.33 -8.59 10.38
CA ARG A 47 -19.15 -7.66 11.15
C ARG A 47 -18.33 -6.92 12.20
N ASP A 48 -17.53 -7.66 12.95
CA ASP A 48 -16.79 -7.13 14.10
C ASP A 48 -15.60 -6.25 13.65
N SER A 49 -15.07 -6.53 12.45
CA SER A 49 -13.90 -5.83 11.90
C SER A 49 -14.25 -4.66 10.96
N SER A 50 -15.44 -4.62 10.35
CA SER A 50 -15.76 -3.70 9.25
C SER A 50 -15.58 -2.21 9.61
N GLY A 51 -15.93 -1.82 10.83
CA GLY A 51 -15.74 -0.42 11.29
C GLY A 51 -14.31 -0.13 11.75
N SER A 52 -13.69 -1.09 12.40
CA SER A 52 -12.34 -0.96 12.98
C SER A 52 -11.25 -0.93 11.91
N ILE A 53 -11.39 -1.72 10.84
CA ILE A 53 -10.38 -1.82 9.78
C ILE A 53 -10.27 -0.53 8.97
N TYR A 54 -11.39 0.14 8.66
CA TYR A 54 -11.35 1.43 7.97
C TYR A 54 -10.59 2.48 8.77
N LEU A 55 -10.90 2.58 10.07
CA LEU A 55 -10.19 3.48 10.98
C LEU A 55 -8.70 3.14 11.04
N THR A 56 -8.37 1.86 11.17
CA THR A 56 -6.98 1.37 11.20
C THR A 56 -6.25 1.74 9.90
N PHE A 57 -6.89 1.59 8.74
CA PHE A 57 -6.32 1.95 7.45
C PHE A 57 -6.01 3.45 7.35
N VAL A 58 -6.97 4.31 7.74
CA VAL A 58 -6.77 5.76 7.73
C VAL A 58 -5.68 6.17 8.72
N LEU A 59 -5.67 5.59 9.93
CA LEU A 59 -4.62 5.85 10.92
C LEU A 59 -3.24 5.38 10.44
N ALA A 60 -3.16 4.22 9.78
CA ALA A 60 -1.92 3.72 9.20
C ALA A 60 -1.38 4.69 8.14
N LEU A 61 -2.23 5.16 7.21
CA LEU A 61 -1.83 6.16 6.21
C LEU A 61 -1.38 7.47 6.86
N ALA A 62 -2.12 7.97 7.84
CA ALA A 62 -1.78 9.19 8.56
C ALA A 62 -0.44 9.04 9.30
N PHE A 63 -0.23 7.92 9.98
CA PHE A 63 1.01 7.64 10.69
C PHE A 63 2.21 7.53 9.76
N ILE A 64 2.07 6.79 8.63
CA ILE A 64 3.11 6.70 7.61
C ILE A 64 3.45 8.09 7.07
N TYR A 65 2.43 8.90 6.74
CA TYR A 65 2.64 10.27 6.25
C TYR A 65 3.39 11.14 7.25
N LEU A 66 3.01 11.10 8.54
CA LEU A 66 3.68 11.89 9.59
C LEU A 66 5.12 11.45 9.81
N VAL A 67 5.37 10.14 9.83
CA VAL A 67 6.74 9.60 9.98
C VAL A 67 7.61 10.02 8.79
N LEU A 68 7.09 9.90 7.57
CA LEU A 68 7.80 10.35 6.37
C LEU A 68 8.03 11.85 6.37
N SER A 69 7.06 12.66 6.81
CA SER A 69 7.22 14.12 6.90
C SER A 69 8.31 14.50 7.89
N ALA A 70 8.41 13.78 9.01
CA ALA A 70 9.50 13.97 9.97
C ALA A 70 10.85 13.51 9.41
N GLN A 71 10.88 12.43 8.64
CA GLN A 71 12.11 11.86 8.05
C GLN A 71 12.68 12.73 6.94
N PHE A 72 11.83 13.30 6.10
CA PHE A 72 12.23 14.11 4.93
C PHE A 72 12.26 15.62 5.21
N GLU A 73 11.86 16.05 6.41
CA GLU A 73 11.71 17.47 6.75
C GLU A 73 10.91 18.26 5.69
N SER A 74 9.99 17.58 5.03
CA SER A 74 9.17 18.06 3.91
C SER A 74 7.76 17.50 4.00
N PHE A 75 6.77 18.26 3.54
CA PHE A 75 5.39 17.77 3.40
C PHE A 75 5.09 17.29 1.97
N VAL A 76 5.92 17.69 1.01
CA VAL A 76 5.72 17.37 -0.42
C VAL A 76 6.24 15.98 -0.74
N ASP A 77 7.44 15.63 -0.26
CA ASP A 77 8.07 14.34 -0.54
C ASP A 77 7.24 13.16 -0.05
N PRO A 78 6.69 13.17 1.19
CA PRO A 78 5.77 12.14 1.66
C PRO A 78 4.50 12.03 0.81
N PHE A 79 3.97 13.15 0.33
CA PHE A 79 2.81 13.14 -0.54
C PHE A 79 3.07 12.41 -1.85
N VAL A 80 4.21 12.65 -2.49
CA VAL A 80 4.63 11.94 -3.70
C VAL A 80 4.82 10.44 -3.44
N ILE A 81 5.45 10.09 -2.30
CA ILE A 81 5.62 8.69 -1.90
C ILE A 81 4.26 8.01 -1.69
N MET A 82 3.33 8.67 -0.99
CA MET A 82 1.99 8.13 -0.71
C MET A 82 1.15 7.89 -1.98
N LEU A 83 1.48 8.54 -3.09
CA LEU A 83 0.82 8.29 -4.38
C LEU A 83 1.06 6.85 -4.90
N THR A 84 2.10 6.16 -4.41
CA THR A 84 2.33 4.75 -4.72
C THR A 84 1.26 3.83 -4.15
N VAL A 85 0.58 4.25 -3.07
CA VAL A 85 -0.44 3.46 -2.39
C VAL A 85 -1.65 3.18 -3.29
N PRO A 86 -2.37 4.17 -3.86
CA PRO A 86 -3.50 3.89 -4.74
C PRO A 86 -3.08 3.10 -5.98
N LEU A 87 -1.85 3.29 -6.48
CA LEU A 87 -1.33 2.51 -7.60
C LEU A 87 -1.20 1.02 -7.25
N SER A 88 -0.65 0.71 -6.10
CA SER A 88 -0.52 -0.68 -5.64
C SER A 88 -1.87 -1.31 -5.32
N MET A 89 -2.81 -0.51 -4.78
CA MET A 89 -4.18 -0.98 -4.53
C MET A 89 -4.89 -1.39 -5.82
N THR A 90 -4.70 -0.67 -6.93
CA THR A 90 -5.26 -1.08 -8.22
C THR A 90 -4.72 -2.44 -8.66
N GLY A 91 -3.43 -2.70 -8.45
CA GLY A 91 -2.80 -4.00 -8.72
C GLY A 91 -3.36 -5.12 -7.86
N ALA A 92 -3.56 -4.87 -6.58
CA ALA A 92 -4.14 -5.82 -5.64
C ALA A 92 -5.60 -6.16 -5.97
N LEU A 93 -6.42 -5.14 -6.28
CA LEU A 93 -7.81 -5.33 -6.67
C LEU A 93 -7.94 -6.06 -8.01
N LEU A 94 -7.07 -5.76 -8.97
CA LEU A 94 -6.99 -6.47 -10.23
C LEU A 94 -6.66 -7.95 -10.03
N ALA A 95 -5.68 -8.27 -9.18
CA ALA A 95 -5.34 -9.66 -8.86
C ALA A 95 -6.50 -10.40 -8.19
N LEU A 96 -7.19 -9.77 -7.24
CA LEU A 96 -8.38 -10.34 -6.61
C LEU A 96 -9.49 -10.60 -7.63
N TRP A 97 -9.73 -9.66 -8.54
CA TRP A 97 -10.73 -9.82 -9.60
C TRP A 97 -10.39 -10.99 -10.54
N LEU A 98 -9.13 -11.11 -10.97
CA LEU A 98 -8.67 -12.19 -11.85
C LEU A 98 -8.73 -13.57 -11.18
N THR A 99 -8.54 -13.64 -9.87
CA THR A 99 -8.57 -14.89 -9.11
C THR A 99 -9.95 -15.23 -8.54
N GLY A 100 -10.97 -14.39 -8.81
CA GLY A 100 -12.31 -14.58 -8.24
C GLY A 100 -12.40 -14.36 -6.74
N GLY A 101 -11.39 -13.69 -6.16
CA GLY A 101 -11.35 -13.37 -4.73
C GLY A 101 -12.35 -12.28 -4.36
N SER A 102 -12.88 -12.32 -3.14
CA SER A 102 -13.78 -11.31 -2.60
C SER A 102 -13.07 -10.33 -1.68
N LEU A 103 -13.64 -9.10 -1.55
CA LEU A 103 -13.21 -8.17 -0.53
C LEU A 103 -13.74 -8.64 0.84
N ASN A 104 -12.85 -9.19 1.65
CA ASN A 104 -13.12 -9.69 2.99
C ASN A 104 -12.09 -9.11 3.98
N VAL A 105 -12.19 -9.47 5.25
CA VAL A 105 -11.25 -9.02 6.30
C VAL A 105 -9.80 -9.33 5.94
N TYR A 106 -9.55 -10.48 5.34
CA TYR A 106 -8.19 -10.93 4.98
C TYR A 106 -7.61 -10.13 3.81
N SER A 107 -8.44 -9.80 2.81
CA SER A 107 -8.00 -8.90 1.73
C SER A 107 -7.68 -7.50 2.26
N GLN A 108 -8.45 -7.00 3.22
CA GLN A 108 -8.20 -5.69 3.84
C GLN A 108 -6.91 -5.70 4.67
N ILE A 109 -6.62 -6.76 5.41
CA ILE A 109 -5.33 -6.96 6.11
C ILE A 109 -4.19 -7.00 5.09
N GLY A 110 -4.38 -7.73 3.97
CA GLY A 110 -3.43 -7.76 2.87
C GLY A 110 -3.16 -6.38 2.28
N LEU A 111 -4.20 -5.56 2.08
CA LEU A 111 -4.08 -4.18 1.59
C LEU A 111 -3.31 -3.28 2.56
N ILE A 112 -3.58 -3.36 3.86
CA ILE A 112 -2.83 -2.61 4.89
C ILE A 112 -1.34 -3.00 4.86
N THR A 113 -1.06 -4.29 4.80
CA THR A 113 0.31 -4.80 4.69
C THR A 113 0.99 -4.31 3.42
N LEU A 114 0.26 -4.31 2.29
CA LEU A 114 0.76 -3.84 0.99
C LEU A 114 1.18 -2.36 1.04
N VAL A 115 0.43 -1.51 1.75
CA VAL A 115 0.78 -0.09 1.91
C VAL A 115 2.18 0.06 2.51
N GLY A 116 2.50 -0.68 3.57
CA GLY A 116 3.83 -0.66 4.18
C GLY A 116 4.93 -1.21 3.27
N LEU A 117 4.61 -2.21 2.43
CA LEU A 117 5.58 -2.81 1.53
C LEU A 117 5.91 -1.91 0.33
N ILE A 118 4.91 -1.23 -0.24
CA ILE A 118 5.10 -0.45 -1.47
C ILE A 118 5.73 0.92 -1.21
N THR A 119 5.43 1.56 -0.08
CA THR A 119 5.96 2.89 0.26
C THR A 119 7.48 2.91 0.29
N LYS A 120 8.13 1.81 0.65
CA LYS A 120 9.61 1.73 0.65
C LYS A 120 10.22 1.96 -0.74
N HIS A 121 9.52 1.62 -1.84
CA HIS A 121 10.03 1.88 -3.19
C HIS A 121 10.05 3.36 -3.51
N GLY A 122 8.98 4.09 -3.13
CA GLY A 122 8.94 5.54 -3.23
C GLY A 122 10.03 6.20 -2.38
N ILE A 123 10.21 5.75 -1.13
CA ILE A 123 11.25 6.24 -0.23
C ILE A 123 12.63 6.11 -0.88
N LEU A 124 12.98 4.93 -1.41
CA LEU A 124 14.29 4.67 -2.00
C LEU A 124 14.61 5.58 -3.19
N ILE A 125 13.61 5.93 -4.00
CA ILE A 125 13.76 6.83 -5.15
C ILE A 125 13.91 8.27 -4.69
N VAL A 126 12.99 8.74 -3.85
CA VAL A 126 12.92 10.14 -3.39
C VAL A 126 14.13 10.50 -2.52
N GLU A 127 14.48 9.66 -1.56
CA GLU A 127 15.64 9.88 -0.69
C GLU A 127 16.93 9.99 -1.49
N PHE A 128 17.12 9.11 -2.48
CA PHE A 128 18.34 9.15 -3.29
C PHE A 128 18.32 10.34 -4.27
N ALA A 129 17.17 10.76 -4.76
CA ALA A 129 17.04 11.98 -5.56
C ALA A 129 17.40 13.23 -4.73
N ASN A 130 16.97 13.29 -3.46
CA ASN A 130 17.35 14.37 -2.53
C ASN A 130 18.87 14.40 -2.32
N GLN A 131 19.49 13.26 -2.05
CA GLN A 131 20.96 13.16 -1.88
C GLN A 131 21.74 13.61 -3.12
N LEU A 132 21.24 13.32 -4.34
CA LEU A 132 21.87 13.75 -5.58
C LEU A 132 21.71 15.27 -5.80
N GLN A 133 20.57 15.85 -5.43
CA GLN A 133 20.35 17.29 -5.46
C GLN A 133 21.30 18.04 -4.46
N GLU A 134 21.49 17.48 -3.27
CA GLU A 134 22.47 17.99 -2.30
C GLU A 134 23.91 18.00 -2.82
N ARG A 135 24.24 17.07 -3.72
CA ARG A 135 25.55 17.01 -4.41
C ARG A 135 25.63 17.98 -5.61
N GLY A 136 24.59 18.77 -5.88
CA GLY A 136 24.58 19.80 -6.90
C GLY A 136 23.99 19.40 -8.24
N MET A 137 23.36 18.22 -8.35
CA MET A 137 22.65 17.83 -9.57
C MET A 137 21.33 18.60 -9.71
N THR A 138 20.91 18.86 -10.95
CA THR A 138 19.60 19.46 -11.21
C THR A 138 18.49 18.47 -10.79
N LEU A 139 17.32 18.98 -10.41
CA LEU A 139 16.17 18.17 -9.99
C LEU A 139 15.87 17.04 -10.98
N ARG A 140 15.85 17.34 -12.27
CA ARG A 140 15.51 16.39 -13.33
C ARG A 140 16.58 15.29 -13.49
N GLU A 141 17.85 15.70 -13.49
CA GLU A 141 18.97 14.74 -13.57
C GLU A 141 19.02 13.85 -12.35
N ALA A 142 18.88 14.43 -11.15
CA ALA A 142 18.87 13.69 -9.89
C ALA A 142 17.76 12.62 -9.84
N VAL A 143 16.56 12.93 -10.35
CA VAL A 143 15.44 12.00 -10.37
C VAL A 143 15.66 10.86 -11.36
N ILE A 144 16.14 11.16 -12.57
CA ILE A 144 16.42 10.15 -13.59
C ILE A 144 17.55 9.22 -13.13
N GLU A 145 18.62 9.78 -12.59
CA GLU A 145 19.76 9.03 -12.07
C GLU A 145 19.34 8.16 -10.88
N SER A 146 18.56 8.73 -9.94
CA SER A 146 18.00 8.00 -8.80
C SER A 146 17.16 6.79 -9.25
N ALA A 147 16.22 6.99 -10.17
CA ALA A 147 15.37 5.93 -10.68
C ALA A 147 16.20 4.83 -11.37
N THR A 148 17.22 5.21 -12.13
CA THR A 148 18.09 4.27 -12.84
C THR A 148 18.95 3.45 -11.89
N LEU A 149 19.61 4.08 -10.92
CA LEU A 149 20.49 3.40 -9.97
C LEU A 149 19.71 2.52 -8.99
N ARG A 150 18.50 2.94 -8.61
CA ARG A 150 17.65 2.21 -7.68
C ARG A 150 16.77 1.14 -8.35
N LEU A 151 16.71 1.09 -9.67
CA LEU A 151 15.92 0.09 -10.39
C LEU A 151 16.27 -1.34 -9.98
N ARG A 152 17.55 -1.69 -9.97
CA ARG A 152 18.02 -3.04 -9.64
C ARG A 152 17.68 -3.44 -8.20
N PRO A 153 18.00 -2.66 -7.15
CA PRO A 153 17.59 -2.96 -5.77
C PRO A 153 16.06 -3.10 -5.59
N ILE A 154 15.28 -2.23 -6.23
CA ILE A 154 13.81 -2.30 -6.17
C ILE A 154 13.31 -3.60 -6.79
N LEU A 155 13.75 -3.95 -8.00
CA LEU A 155 13.33 -5.18 -8.66
C LEU A 155 13.76 -6.44 -7.89
N MET A 156 14.95 -6.46 -7.31
CA MET A 156 15.42 -7.58 -6.48
C MET A 156 14.53 -7.77 -5.25
N THR A 157 14.23 -6.69 -4.53
CA THR A 157 13.39 -6.76 -3.32
C THR A 157 11.93 -7.07 -3.65
N THR A 158 11.39 -6.53 -4.74
CA THR A 158 10.05 -6.89 -5.23
C THR A 158 10.00 -8.35 -5.63
N GLY A 159 10.96 -8.83 -6.40
CA GLY A 159 11.06 -10.24 -6.79
C GLY A 159 11.09 -11.16 -5.58
N ALA A 160 11.92 -10.86 -4.58
CA ALA A 160 11.99 -11.64 -3.35
C ALA A 160 10.65 -11.67 -2.59
N MET A 161 9.96 -10.53 -2.48
CA MET A 161 8.66 -10.46 -1.80
C MET A 161 7.56 -11.16 -2.58
N VAL A 162 7.48 -10.99 -3.89
CA VAL A 162 6.51 -11.66 -4.75
C VAL A 162 6.71 -13.17 -4.71
N LEU A 163 7.95 -13.64 -4.90
CA LEU A 163 8.27 -15.08 -4.81
C LEU A 163 7.99 -15.65 -3.42
N GLY A 164 8.27 -14.88 -2.36
CA GLY A 164 7.96 -15.26 -0.99
C GLY A 164 6.46 -15.34 -0.69
N ALA A 165 5.63 -14.55 -1.41
CA ALA A 165 4.17 -14.57 -1.27
C ALA A 165 3.48 -15.65 -2.14
N ILE A 166 4.14 -16.20 -3.17
CA ILE A 166 3.58 -17.26 -4.01
C ILE A 166 3.10 -18.48 -3.22
N PRO A 167 3.87 -19.05 -2.26
CA PRO A 167 3.39 -20.16 -1.46
C PRO A 167 2.10 -19.85 -0.70
N LEU A 168 1.94 -18.60 -0.25
CA LEU A 168 0.74 -18.13 0.42
C LEU A 168 -0.44 -18.02 -0.56
N ALA A 169 -0.19 -17.48 -1.76
CA ALA A 169 -1.19 -17.35 -2.83
C ALA A 169 -1.68 -18.72 -3.37
N LEU A 170 -0.84 -19.76 -3.30
CA LEU A 170 -1.14 -21.10 -3.76
C LEU A 170 -1.45 -22.07 -2.60
N ALA A 171 -1.68 -21.57 -1.38
CA ALA A 171 -1.95 -22.39 -0.20
C ALA A 171 -3.14 -23.32 -0.44
N ARG A 172 -3.08 -24.55 0.10
CA ARG A 172 -4.13 -25.56 0.00
C ARG A 172 -4.45 -26.12 1.40
N GLY A 173 -5.66 -26.67 1.55
CA GLY A 173 -6.11 -27.29 2.81
C GLY A 173 -6.96 -26.34 3.67
N ALA A 174 -7.19 -26.72 4.92
CA ALA A 174 -8.06 -25.96 5.83
C ALA A 174 -7.55 -24.52 6.02
N GLY A 175 -8.44 -23.53 5.89
CA GLY A 175 -8.12 -22.12 5.99
C GLY A 175 -7.26 -21.57 4.84
N SER A 176 -7.20 -22.25 3.69
CA SER A 176 -6.43 -21.80 2.52
C SER A 176 -7.00 -20.54 1.89
N GLU A 177 -8.34 -20.37 1.92
CA GLU A 177 -9.01 -19.21 1.32
C GLU A 177 -8.46 -17.88 1.87
N SER A 178 -8.35 -17.75 3.19
CA SER A 178 -7.82 -16.55 3.83
C SER A 178 -6.37 -16.27 3.43
N ARG A 179 -5.54 -17.32 3.38
CA ARG A 179 -4.13 -17.21 2.99
C ARG A 179 -3.96 -16.87 1.52
N GLN A 180 -4.76 -17.49 0.64
CA GLN A 180 -4.73 -17.21 -0.80
C GLN A 180 -5.07 -15.76 -1.08
N VAL A 181 -6.11 -15.23 -0.46
CA VAL A 181 -6.54 -13.82 -0.64
C VAL A 181 -5.42 -12.86 -0.26
N ILE A 182 -4.78 -13.05 0.91
CA ILE A 182 -3.64 -12.22 1.33
C ILE A 182 -2.48 -12.37 0.33
N GLY A 183 -2.17 -13.60 -0.07
CA GLY A 183 -1.10 -13.89 -1.03
C GLY A 183 -1.31 -13.18 -2.36
N TRP A 184 -2.50 -13.27 -2.95
CA TRP A 184 -2.82 -12.62 -4.23
C TRP A 184 -2.83 -11.09 -4.15
N VAL A 185 -3.29 -10.52 -3.03
CA VAL A 185 -3.20 -9.07 -2.77
C VAL A 185 -1.74 -8.61 -2.80
N ILE A 186 -0.84 -9.33 -2.13
CA ILE A 186 0.58 -8.98 -2.09
C ILE A 186 1.21 -9.18 -3.47
N VAL A 187 1.01 -10.33 -4.12
CA VAL A 187 1.60 -10.64 -5.43
C VAL A 187 1.15 -9.61 -6.48
N GLY A 188 -0.15 -9.37 -6.60
CA GLY A 188 -0.69 -8.44 -7.59
C GLY A 188 -0.34 -6.98 -7.27
N GLY A 189 -0.52 -6.59 -6.01
CA GLY A 189 -0.24 -5.23 -5.56
C GLY A 189 1.24 -4.86 -5.68
N MET A 190 2.15 -5.76 -5.31
CA MET A 190 3.59 -5.54 -5.44
C MET A 190 4.05 -5.56 -6.90
N SER A 191 3.58 -6.51 -7.71
CA SER A 191 4.01 -6.62 -9.11
C SER A 191 3.58 -5.41 -9.93
N LEU A 192 2.28 -5.12 -9.99
CA LEU A 192 1.77 -3.99 -10.76
C LEU A 192 2.15 -2.67 -10.11
N GLY A 193 2.05 -2.58 -8.77
CA GLY A 193 2.39 -1.39 -8.01
C GLY A 193 3.84 -0.96 -8.23
N THR A 194 4.80 -1.88 -8.23
CA THR A 194 6.21 -1.57 -8.48
C THR A 194 6.43 -1.04 -9.89
N VAL A 195 5.83 -1.68 -10.90
CA VAL A 195 5.94 -1.21 -12.29
C VAL A 195 5.41 0.21 -12.41
N LEU A 196 4.21 0.48 -11.88
CA LEU A 196 3.62 1.81 -11.92
C LEU A 196 4.44 2.84 -11.10
N THR A 197 4.93 2.46 -9.94
CA THR A 197 5.75 3.33 -9.06
C THR A 197 7.02 3.81 -9.77
N LEU A 198 7.69 2.94 -10.52
CA LEU A 198 8.91 3.29 -11.25
C LEU A 198 8.71 4.41 -12.28
N PHE A 199 7.51 4.56 -12.82
CA PHE A 199 7.18 5.63 -13.76
C PHE A 199 6.52 6.83 -13.08
N VAL A 200 5.60 6.56 -12.16
CA VAL A 200 4.77 7.60 -11.56
C VAL A 200 5.56 8.44 -10.55
N VAL A 201 6.34 7.81 -9.66
CA VAL A 201 7.11 8.55 -8.64
C VAL A 201 8.08 9.55 -9.27
N PRO A 202 8.95 9.17 -10.23
CA PRO A 202 9.84 10.14 -10.87
C PRO A 202 9.08 11.29 -11.56
N THR A 203 7.96 10.97 -12.23
CA THR A 203 7.16 11.97 -12.94
C THR A 203 6.52 12.96 -11.96
N PHE A 204 5.85 12.48 -10.92
CA PHE A 204 5.22 13.36 -9.94
C PHE A 204 6.23 14.11 -9.10
N TYR A 205 7.37 13.51 -8.79
CA TYR A 205 8.43 14.17 -8.07
C TYR A 205 8.98 15.37 -8.88
N THR A 206 9.19 15.25 -10.19
CA THR A 206 9.61 16.38 -11.03
C THR A 206 8.58 17.51 -11.12
N ILE A 207 7.28 17.22 -10.90
CA ILE A 207 6.20 18.20 -10.94
C ILE A 207 6.03 18.91 -9.59
N PHE A 208 6.09 18.17 -8.49
CA PHE A 208 5.74 18.65 -7.15
C PHE A 208 6.93 18.97 -6.27
N ALA A 209 8.10 18.38 -6.51
CA ALA A 209 9.26 18.58 -5.65
C ALA A 209 9.80 19.99 -5.76
N ARG A 210 10.14 20.57 -4.63
CA ARG A 210 10.81 21.84 -4.51
C ARG A 210 12.26 21.72 -4.96
N ASN A 211 12.73 22.68 -5.74
CA ASN A 211 14.12 22.74 -6.16
C ASN A 211 14.99 23.12 -4.94
N HIS A 212 15.67 22.17 -4.33
CA HIS A 212 16.50 22.42 -3.14
C HIS A 212 17.70 23.36 -3.42
N GLN A 213 18.05 23.59 -4.69
CA GLN A 213 19.10 24.52 -5.07
C GLN A 213 18.73 25.99 -4.75
N HIS A 214 17.49 26.39 -4.92
CA HIS A 214 17.05 27.77 -4.59
C HIS A 214 17.08 28.06 -3.09
N ALA A 215 16.85 27.08 -2.23
CA ALA A 215 16.91 27.26 -0.80
C ALA A 215 18.35 27.50 -0.28
N ARG A 216 19.37 27.04 -1.01
CA ARG A 216 20.78 27.29 -0.69
C ARG A 216 21.24 28.67 -1.13
N ASP A 217 20.76 29.13 -2.29
CA ASP A 217 21.08 30.47 -2.80
C ASP A 217 20.42 31.56 -1.94
N GLU A 218 19.21 31.31 -1.43
CA GLU A 218 18.54 32.20 -0.48
C GLU A 218 19.16 32.19 0.93
N ALA A 219 19.76 31.07 1.35
CA ALA A 219 20.44 30.97 2.63
C ALA A 219 21.85 31.59 2.68
N GLY A 220 22.32 32.18 1.57
CA GLY A 220 23.55 32.97 1.52
C GLY A 220 24.84 32.20 1.78
N VAL A 221 24.85 30.88 1.61
CA VAL A 221 26.07 30.06 1.68
C VAL A 221 26.74 30.08 0.31
N SER A 222 27.34 31.24 -0.04
CA SER A 222 28.29 31.32 -1.13
C SER A 222 29.45 30.38 -0.85
N GLN A 223 29.72 29.47 -1.78
CA GLN A 223 30.98 28.71 -1.77
C GLN A 223 32.17 29.66 -1.67
N PRO A 224 33.14 29.41 -0.81
CA PRO A 224 34.41 30.12 -0.92
C PRO A 224 35.01 29.71 -2.26
N HIS A 225 35.04 30.64 -3.20
CA HIS A 225 35.89 30.54 -4.37
C HIS A 225 37.30 30.15 -3.89
N ALA A 226 37.71 28.94 -4.21
CA ALA A 226 39.12 28.57 -4.15
C ALA A 226 39.85 29.49 -5.12
N GLY A 227 40.24 30.65 -4.62
CA GLY A 227 41.10 31.56 -5.30
C GLY A 227 42.43 30.87 -5.55
N VAL A 228 42.68 30.63 -6.80
CA VAL A 228 43.98 30.28 -7.34
C VAL A 228 44.94 31.37 -6.90
N ALA A 229 45.79 31.06 -5.93
CA ALA A 229 47.04 31.78 -5.74
C ALA A 229 48.07 31.12 -6.68
N ALA A 230 48.11 31.64 -7.89
CA ALA A 230 49.32 31.62 -8.71
C ALA A 230 50.07 32.89 -8.34
N ALA A 231 51.18 32.75 -7.73
CA ALA A 231 52.32 33.72 -7.83
C ALA A 231 53.53 33.20 -7.07
N ASP A 232 54.59 33.11 -7.81
CA ASP A 232 56.00 33.10 -7.51
C ASP A 232 56.61 31.80 -6.95
#